data_1933b90c153ae2b40641ec43a3c7dd96
#
_entry.id   1933b90c153ae2b40641ec43a3c7dd96
#
_cell.length_a   1.000
_cell.length_b   1.000
_cell.length_c   1.000
_cell.angle_alpha   90.00
_cell.angle_beta   90.00
_cell.angle_gamma   90.00
#
_symmetry.space_group_name_H-M   'P 1'
#
loop_
_entity.id
_entity.type
_entity.pdbx_description
1 polymer ?
#
loop_
_entity_poly.entity_id
_entity_poly.type
_entity_poly.pdbx_seq_one_letter_code
_entity_poly.pdbx_strand_id
1 'polypeptide(L)'
;MATFTDPVRDDADFRPGDEEWLHLLVGDWQMVADLAFADLVLWHPSAGGTYVALAHVRPSTSHTVFHSDFVGERIRKDLRPLVEQAWTSGESQRAGEEHWTQESAMRIEAFPMVRNGRTLAIVTSHQDLSNSRVASRLEQTYKQCATDLLRMGMQGLWPDFATPTGSRPGGPRVGDGLIRLDAEGIVQYASPNGVSAYRRLGGVDSLESRSLAEVTTGLLRDRRLVDEALALVVTGKMPWRTEVESNGVSLSLRAIPLRDGKKRYGALVLCRDVTELRRREMELVSKDATIREIHHRVKNNLQTVAALLRMQSRRMVSEDGKQGLEQAMRRVATIALVHETLSQGLSQSVDFDELIDRQFRLAAEVASPGQVVHTERSGSFGGLPSELATPLSLVINELVSNAVEHGLGEQDGTVSLHAVRRTIADGTERLRVVVSDDGRGLGSEPRKDGLGLQIVRTLVTSELAGTIEWEPGTHSGTDVILDLPLRS
;
A
#
# COMPACT_ATOMS: atom_id res chain seq x y z
N MET A 1 4.84 8.98 11.01
CA MET A 1 3.70 9.79 10.53
C MET A 1 3.26 10.63 11.70
N ALA A 2 3.34 11.97 11.62
CA ALA A 2 2.74 12.82 12.63
C ALA A 2 1.21 12.67 12.51
N THR A 3 0.60 12.01 13.46
CA THR A 3 -0.86 11.98 13.61
C THR A 3 -1.25 13.22 14.40
N PHE A 4 -2.10 14.07 13.82
CA PHE A 4 -2.76 15.10 14.61
C PHE A 4 -3.59 14.41 15.69
N THR A 5 -3.32 14.74 16.94
CA THR A 5 -4.13 14.26 18.07
C THR A 5 -5.48 14.98 18.10
N ASP A 6 -6.52 14.31 18.57
CA ASP A 6 -7.92 14.79 18.67
C ASP A 6 -8.16 16.22 19.24
N PRO A 7 -7.22 16.86 19.99
CA PRO A 7 -7.43 18.22 20.48
C PRO A 7 -7.67 19.29 19.40
N VAL A 8 -7.30 19.01 18.15
CA VAL A 8 -7.45 19.96 17.04
C VAL A 8 -8.89 19.96 16.49
N ARG A 9 -9.61 18.83 16.62
CA ARG A 9 -11.00 18.71 16.11
C ARG A 9 -12.04 19.47 16.91
N ASP A 10 -11.79 19.68 18.20
CA ASP A 10 -12.73 20.35 19.11
C ASP A 10 -12.50 21.86 19.21
N ASP A 11 -11.53 22.42 18.46
CA ASP A 11 -11.28 23.86 18.49
C ASP A 11 -12.26 24.60 17.57
N ALA A 12 -13.19 25.35 18.21
CA ALA A 12 -14.26 26.10 17.54
C ALA A 12 -13.79 27.18 16.55
N ASP A 13 -12.48 27.48 16.49
CA ASP A 13 -11.90 28.53 15.67
C ASP A 13 -11.38 28.09 14.30
N PHE A 14 -11.35 26.77 13.98
CA PHE A 14 -10.96 26.29 12.67
C PHE A 14 -12.06 26.54 11.63
N ARG A 15 -11.67 27.16 10.51
CA ARG A 15 -12.54 27.32 9.34
C ARG A 15 -12.39 26.12 8.40
N PRO A 16 -13.39 25.85 7.54
CA PRO A 16 -13.26 24.77 6.55
C PRO A 16 -11.98 24.87 5.74
N GLY A 17 -11.24 23.77 5.70
CA GLY A 17 -9.96 23.64 5.00
C GLY A 17 -8.72 24.10 5.79
N ASP A 18 -8.83 24.62 7.00
CA ASP A 18 -7.65 24.98 7.83
C ASP A 18 -6.91 23.74 8.30
N GLU A 19 -7.63 22.70 8.69
CA GLU A 19 -7.06 21.40 9.07
C GLU A 19 -6.31 20.76 7.91
N GLU A 20 -6.92 20.71 6.72
CA GLU A 20 -6.28 20.18 5.50
C GLU A 20 -5.01 20.94 5.15
N TRP A 21 -5.02 22.26 5.31
CA TRP A 21 -3.82 23.07 5.04
C TRP A 21 -2.69 22.77 6.04
N LEU A 22 -3.01 22.57 7.32
CA LEU A 22 -2.02 22.14 8.31
C LEU A 22 -1.49 20.73 8.01
N HIS A 23 -2.34 19.82 7.54
CA HIS A 23 -1.89 18.50 7.08
C HIS A 23 -0.93 18.59 5.89
N LEU A 24 -1.18 19.51 4.94
CA LEU A 24 -0.27 19.77 3.84
C LEU A 24 1.07 20.31 4.33
N LEU A 25 1.05 21.24 5.30
CA LEU A 25 2.26 21.80 5.92
C LEU A 25 3.09 20.70 6.57
N VAL A 26 2.46 19.85 7.38
CA VAL A 26 3.12 18.72 8.05
C VAL A 26 3.58 17.65 7.05
N GLY A 27 2.88 17.49 5.93
CA GLY A 27 3.29 16.59 4.84
C GLY A 27 4.67 16.94 4.23
N ASP A 28 5.03 18.22 4.22
CA ASP A 28 6.32 18.72 3.72
C ASP A 28 7.34 19.05 4.83
N TRP A 29 6.98 18.79 6.07
CA TRP A 29 7.69 19.18 7.27
C TRP A 29 9.13 18.64 7.34
N GLN A 30 9.33 17.38 6.96
CA GLN A 30 10.66 16.76 6.94
C GLN A 30 11.62 17.53 6.00
N MET A 31 11.09 18.00 4.87
CA MET A 31 11.89 18.78 3.93
C MET A 31 12.40 20.07 4.57
N VAL A 32 11.54 20.80 5.30
CA VAL A 32 11.93 22.06 5.95
C VAL A 32 12.91 21.81 7.09
N ALA A 33 12.71 20.78 7.91
CA ALA A 33 13.66 20.40 8.96
C ALA A 33 15.04 20.04 8.40
N ASP A 34 15.08 19.27 7.33
CA ASP A 34 16.31 18.86 6.66
C ASP A 34 17.06 20.06 6.04
N LEU A 35 16.34 21.03 5.47
CA LEU A 35 16.90 22.27 4.94
C LEU A 35 17.39 23.23 6.06
N ALA A 36 16.65 23.29 7.16
CA ALA A 36 16.99 24.16 8.30
C ALA A 36 18.13 23.60 9.16
N PHE A 37 18.42 22.30 9.07
CA PHE A 37 19.27 21.56 10.02
C PHE A 37 18.79 21.75 11.46
N ALA A 38 17.47 21.70 11.68
CA ALA A 38 16.84 22.05 12.94
C ALA A 38 15.62 21.15 13.22
N ASP A 39 15.38 20.90 14.50
CA ASP A 39 14.12 20.33 14.96
C ASP A 39 13.01 21.38 14.81
N LEU A 40 11.85 20.98 14.29
CA LEU A 40 10.68 21.86 14.14
C LEU A 40 9.52 21.34 14.96
N VAL A 41 8.89 22.25 15.73
CA VAL A 41 7.68 21.96 16.50
C VAL A 41 6.56 22.92 16.09
N LEU A 42 5.37 22.38 15.80
CA LEU A 42 4.19 23.14 15.44
C LEU A 42 3.31 23.34 16.69
N TRP A 43 3.09 24.58 17.06
CA TRP A 43 2.28 24.97 18.21
C TRP A 43 0.95 25.57 17.79
N HIS A 44 -0.11 25.17 18.48
CA HIS A 44 -1.44 25.74 18.31
C HIS A 44 -2.02 26.12 19.67
N PRO A 45 -2.75 27.26 19.79
CA PRO A 45 -3.40 27.63 21.02
C PRO A 45 -4.51 26.61 21.36
N SER A 46 -4.58 26.21 22.64
CA SER A 46 -5.66 25.36 23.14
C SER A 46 -6.68 26.16 23.93
N ALA A 47 -7.89 25.62 24.12
CA ALA A 47 -8.99 26.23 24.88
C ALA A 47 -8.61 26.69 26.29
N GLY A 48 -7.53 26.15 26.87
CA GLY A 48 -7.00 26.54 28.20
C GLY A 48 -6.04 27.74 28.20
N GLY A 49 -5.89 28.49 27.10
CA GLY A 49 -5.00 29.66 27.01
C GLY A 49 -3.53 29.31 27.00
N THR A 50 -3.16 28.08 26.68
CA THR A 50 -1.77 27.61 26.49
C THR A 50 -1.60 27.10 25.07
N TYR A 51 -0.37 26.77 24.68
CA TYR A 51 -0.07 26.16 23.38
C TYR A 51 0.20 24.65 23.53
N VAL A 52 -0.24 23.86 22.55
CA VAL A 52 -0.03 22.41 22.47
C VAL A 52 0.72 22.11 21.18
N ALA A 53 1.68 21.20 21.24
CA ALA A 53 2.43 20.73 20.09
C ALA A 53 1.54 19.82 19.22
N LEU A 54 1.26 20.25 17.99
CA LEU A 54 0.50 19.46 17.01
C LEU A 54 1.38 18.49 16.24
N ALA A 55 2.60 18.88 15.95
CA ALA A 55 3.56 18.08 15.20
C ALA A 55 4.99 18.40 15.66
N HIS A 56 5.85 17.38 15.57
CA HIS A 56 7.28 17.49 15.80
C HIS A 56 8.02 16.71 14.72
N VAL A 57 9.09 17.28 14.18
CA VAL A 57 9.95 16.62 13.21
C VAL A 57 11.42 16.89 13.52
N ARG A 58 12.24 15.86 13.36
CA ARG A 58 13.69 15.91 13.53
C ARG A 58 14.37 15.93 12.18
N PRO A 59 15.47 16.71 12.02
CA PRO A 59 16.23 16.70 10.78
C PRO A 59 16.90 15.34 10.57
N SER A 60 16.92 14.85 9.32
CA SER A 60 17.73 13.69 8.92
C SER A 60 19.15 14.09 8.48
N THR A 61 19.40 15.40 8.33
CA THR A 61 20.63 15.98 7.80
C THR A 61 21.59 16.50 8.90
N SER A 62 21.14 16.54 10.16
CA SER A 62 21.93 16.99 11.32
C SER A 62 21.55 16.25 12.60
N HIS A 63 22.26 16.56 13.68
CA HIS A 63 21.91 16.09 15.01
C HIS A 63 20.59 16.68 15.49
N THR A 64 19.75 15.88 16.12
CA THR A 64 18.53 16.33 16.78
C THR A 64 18.86 16.97 18.14
N VAL A 65 18.11 17.99 18.48
CA VAL A 65 18.17 18.64 19.80
C VAL A 65 17.28 17.88 20.81
N PHE A 66 16.20 17.27 20.32
CA PHE A 66 15.23 16.62 21.17
C PHE A 66 15.21 15.10 20.97
N HIS A 67 15.40 14.36 22.05
CA HIS A 67 15.38 12.88 22.04
C HIS A 67 13.98 12.29 22.26
N SER A 68 13.06 13.05 22.89
CA SER A 68 11.65 12.69 23.08
C SER A 68 10.74 13.37 22.06
N ASP A 69 9.53 12.84 21.88
CA ASP A 69 8.49 13.44 21.02
C ASP A 69 7.64 14.42 21.87
N PHE A 70 7.23 15.52 21.25
CA PHE A 70 6.44 16.57 21.92
C PHE A 70 4.98 16.60 21.49
N VAL A 71 4.55 15.76 20.56
CA VAL A 71 3.17 15.78 20.08
C VAL A 71 2.18 15.57 21.22
N GLY A 72 1.24 16.50 21.38
CA GLY A 72 0.27 16.52 22.48
C GLY A 72 0.75 17.17 23.76
N GLU A 73 2.04 17.51 23.89
CA GLU A 73 2.56 18.18 25.09
C GLU A 73 2.27 19.69 25.09
N ARG A 74 2.14 20.23 26.28
CA ARG A 74 1.98 21.68 26.49
C ARG A 74 3.32 22.37 26.37
N ILE A 75 3.29 23.60 25.83
CA ILE A 75 4.48 24.44 25.69
C ILE A 75 5.14 24.72 27.06
N ARG A 76 6.46 24.66 27.10
CA ARG A 76 7.24 25.00 28.30
C ARG A 76 7.15 26.51 28.60
N LYS A 77 7.24 26.87 29.89
CA LYS A 77 7.11 28.26 30.38
C LYS A 77 8.14 29.20 29.78
N ASP A 78 9.37 28.72 29.51
CA ASP A 78 10.47 29.48 28.93
C ASP A 78 10.27 29.82 27.43
N LEU A 79 9.62 28.94 26.68
CA LEU A 79 9.37 29.10 25.24
C LEU A 79 8.07 29.87 24.95
N ARG A 80 7.11 29.85 25.89
CA ARG A 80 5.79 30.46 25.73
C ARG A 80 5.82 31.94 25.34
N PRO A 81 6.62 32.84 25.95
CA PRO A 81 6.65 34.25 25.57
C PRO A 81 7.04 34.49 24.12
N LEU A 82 7.99 33.68 23.60
CA LEU A 82 8.43 33.76 22.20
C LEU A 82 7.28 33.42 21.22
N VAL A 83 6.57 32.35 21.52
CA VAL A 83 5.42 31.89 20.71
C VAL A 83 4.25 32.86 20.78
N GLU A 84 3.93 33.41 21.97
CA GLU A 84 2.89 34.44 22.16
C GLU A 84 3.23 35.73 21.40
N GLN A 85 4.48 36.15 21.42
CA GLN A 85 4.93 37.33 20.69
C GLN A 85 4.81 37.11 19.18
N ALA A 86 5.25 35.97 18.65
CA ALA A 86 5.08 35.62 17.24
C ALA A 86 3.60 35.53 16.82
N TRP A 87 2.75 34.97 17.69
CA TRP A 87 1.32 34.89 17.45
C TRP A 87 0.67 36.26 17.36
N THR A 88 1.02 37.16 18.28
CA THR A 88 0.39 38.48 18.40
C THR A 88 0.89 39.47 17.34
N SER A 89 2.21 39.45 17.07
CA SER A 89 2.81 40.36 16.09
C SER A 89 2.57 39.94 14.64
N GLY A 90 2.34 38.65 14.38
CA GLY A 90 2.34 38.11 13.02
C GLY A 90 3.71 38.12 12.34
N GLU A 91 4.78 38.37 13.08
CA GLU A 91 6.17 38.43 12.59
C GLU A 91 7.02 37.33 13.22
N SER A 92 8.07 36.92 12.51
CA SER A 92 9.03 35.98 13.08
C SER A 92 9.75 36.59 14.28
N GLN A 93 9.89 35.77 15.32
CA GLN A 93 10.57 36.16 16.56
C GLN A 93 11.78 35.26 16.80
N ARG A 94 12.79 35.82 17.43
CA ARG A 94 14.01 35.09 17.79
C ARG A 94 14.23 35.20 19.28
N ALA A 95 14.54 34.08 19.91
CA ALA A 95 14.94 34.08 21.33
C ALA A 95 16.26 34.84 21.51
N GLY A 96 16.34 35.66 22.56
CA GLY A 96 17.58 36.32 22.93
C GLY A 96 18.67 35.29 23.30
N GLU A 97 19.93 35.79 23.43
CA GLU A 97 21.10 34.94 23.72
C GLU A 97 21.06 34.18 25.05
N GLU A 98 20.06 34.41 25.90
CA GLU A 98 19.92 33.85 27.24
C GLU A 98 19.23 32.47 27.30
N HIS A 99 18.80 31.88 26.17
CA HIS A 99 18.22 30.56 26.17
C HIS A 99 19.28 29.44 26.08
N TRP A 100 20.13 29.42 27.10
CA TRP A 100 21.04 28.32 27.35
C TRP A 100 20.31 27.24 28.15
N THR A 101 19.97 26.11 27.56
CA THR A 101 19.71 24.90 28.38
C THR A 101 21.04 24.45 28.96
N GLN A 102 21.04 23.83 30.13
CA GLN A 102 22.26 23.50 30.92
C GLN A 102 23.33 22.70 30.15
N GLU A 103 23.05 22.25 28.92
CA GLU A 103 23.92 21.36 28.13
C GLU A 103 24.27 21.83 26.71
N SER A 104 23.59 22.80 26.10
CA SER A 104 23.87 23.20 24.71
C SER A 104 23.46 24.64 24.37
N ALA A 105 24.29 25.35 23.59
CA ALA A 105 23.91 26.61 22.96
C ALA A 105 22.88 26.33 21.87
N MET A 106 21.66 26.85 22.03
CA MET A 106 20.55 26.61 21.11
C MET A 106 20.02 27.91 20.52
N ARG A 107 19.84 27.95 19.20
CA ARG A 107 19.11 29.02 18.53
C ARG A 107 17.66 28.61 18.36
N ILE A 108 16.74 29.46 18.86
CA ILE A 108 15.32 29.23 18.71
C ILE A 108 14.70 30.41 17.96
N GLU A 109 13.94 30.08 16.92
CA GLU A 109 13.20 31.06 16.11
C GLU A 109 11.74 30.60 16.01
N ALA A 110 10.78 31.52 16.08
CA ALA A 110 9.35 31.26 15.97
C ALA A 110 8.78 31.95 14.73
N PHE A 111 8.04 31.19 13.93
CA PHE A 111 7.47 31.66 12.66
C PHE A 111 5.94 31.47 12.68
N PRO A 112 5.13 32.53 12.54
CA PRO A 112 3.69 32.40 12.41
C PRO A 112 3.32 31.81 11.04
N MET A 113 2.54 30.73 11.05
CA MET A 113 1.99 30.13 9.85
C MET A 113 0.62 30.72 9.56
N VAL A 114 0.51 31.43 8.44
CA VAL A 114 -0.65 32.24 8.10
C VAL A 114 -1.44 31.62 6.95
N ARG A 115 -2.76 31.60 7.06
CA ARG A 115 -3.67 31.25 5.97
C ARG A 115 -4.81 32.27 5.93
N ASN A 116 -5.12 32.79 4.73
CA ASN A 116 -6.19 33.77 4.52
C ASN A 116 -6.09 34.97 5.47
N GLY A 117 -4.86 35.45 5.73
CA GLY A 117 -4.58 36.59 6.60
C GLY A 117 -4.74 36.32 8.11
N ARG A 118 -4.86 35.06 8.52
CA ARG A 118 -4.98 34.65 9.93
C ARG A 118 -3.85 33.69 10.30
N THR A 119 -3.22 33.93 11.44
CA THR A 119 -2.27 32.96 12.02
C THR A 119 -3.00 31.71 12.47
N LEU A 120 -2.61 30.54 12.00
CA LEU A 120 -3.19 29.26 12.38
C LEU A 120 -2.34 28.48 13.38
N ALA A 121 -1.02 28.63 13.28
CA ALA A 121 -0.08 27.92 14.15
C ALA A 121 1.25 28.68 14.18
N ILE A 122 2.10 28.35 15.15
CA ILE A 122 3.48 28.85 15.23
C ILE A 122 4.43 27.68 15.03
N VAL A 123 5.37 27.83 14.13
CA VAL A 123 6.52 26.92 13.97
C VAL A 123 7.68 27.42 14.81
N THR A 124 8.17 26.61 15.73
CA THR A 124 9.47 26.88 16.36
C THR A 124 10.54 26.01 15.74
N SER A 125 11.67 26.65 15.36
CA SER A 125 12.87 26.01 14.83
C SER A 125 13.95 26.00 15.92
N HIS A 126 14.47 24.81 16.23
CA HIS A 126 15.46 24.61 17.29
C HIS A 126 16.75 24.07 16.68
N GLN A 127 17.79 24.89 16.66
CA GLN A 127 19.08 24.56 16.07
C GLN A 127 20.16 24.45 17.15
N ASP A 128 20.89 23.35 17.16
CA ASP A 128 22.10 23.19 17.99
C ASP A 128 23.25 24.06 17.43
N LEU A 129 23.86 24.85 18.29
CA LEU A 129 25.03 25.71 18.01
C LEU A 129 26.31 25.17 18.65
N SER A 130 26.28 24.02 19.35
CA SER A 130 27.45 23.48 20.05
C SER A 130 28.66 23.20 19.14
N ASN A 131 28.42 22.97 17.86
CA ASN A 131 29.42 22.75 16.81
C ASN A 131 29.50 23.92 15.85
N SER A 132 29.81 25.14 16.36
CA SER A 132 29.92 26.34 15.49
C SER A 132 31.21 26.31 14.65
N ARG A 133 31.17 25.59 13.54
CA ARG A 133 32.12 25.71 12.43
C ARG A 133 31.59 26.70 11.39
N VAL A 134 32.49 27.21 10.55
CA VAL A 134 32.07 28.01 9.39
C VAL A 134 31.17 27.18 8.51
N ALA A 135 29.90 27.63 8.32
CA ALA A 135 28.91 26.93 7.52
C ALA A 135 29.39 26.76 6.07
N SER A 136 29.34 25.56 5.53
CA SER A 136 29.64 25.27 4.14
C SER A 136 28.65 26.00 3.19
N ARG A 137 29.02 26.18 1.90
CA ARG A 137 28.13 26.74 0.88
C ARG A 137 26.82 25.95 0.81
N LEU A 138 26.86 24.61 0.96
CA LEU A 138 25.70 23.76 1.03
C LEU A 138 24.79 24.14 2.21
N GLU A 139 25.33 24.19 3.42
CA GLU A 139 24.57 24.54 4.62
C GLU A 139 23.95 25.93 4.53
N GLN A 140 24.71 26.92 4.00
CA GLN A 140 24.21 28.29 3.80
C GLN A 140 23.01 28.28 2.83
N THR A 141 23.15 27.60 1.67
CA THR A 141 22.10 27.55 0.66
C THR A 141 20.85 26.81 1.19
N TYR A 142 21.03 25.69 1.92
CA TYR A 142 19.92 24.94 2.51
C TYR A 142 19.16 25.78 3.53
N LYS A 143 19.87 26.46 4.45
CA LYS A 143 19.25 27.36 5.44
C LYS A 143 18.50 28.51 4.76
N GLN A 144 19.06 29.06 3.68
CA GLN A 144 18.36 30.07 2.87
C GLN A 144 17.07 29.52 2.28
N CYS A 145 17.09 28.31 1.75
CA CYS A 145 15.88 27.63 1.21
C CYS A 145 14.83 27.39 2.30
N ALA A 146 15.24 26.96 3.50
CA ALA A 146 14.32 26.81 4.64
C ALA A 146 13.68 28.15 5.03
N THR A 147 14.50 29.21 5.12
CA THR A 147 14.02 30.57 5.42
C THR A 147 13.04 31.08 4.37
N ASP A 148 13.30 30.83 3.09
CA ASP A 148 12.40 31.19 2.00
C ASP A 148 11.04 30.48 2.13
N LEU A 149 11.01 29.17 2.42
CA LEU A 149 9.77 28.40 2.63
C LEU A 149 9.01 28.86 3.87
N LEU A 150 9.69 29.06 5.00
CA LEU A 150 9.06 29.57 6.23
C LEU A 150 8.47 30.97 6.01
N ARG A 151 9.17 31.85 5.29
CA ARG A 151 8.65 33.17 4.92
C ARG A 151 7.40 33.06 4.05
N MET A 152 7.37 32.15 3.09
CA MET A 152 6.16 31.86 2.30
C MET A 152 5.02 31.34 3.17
N GLY A 153 5.30 30.51 4.16
CA GLY A 153 4.31 30.05 5.15
C GLY A 153 3.73 31.18 5.98
N MET A 154 4.57 32.15 6.38
CA MET A 154 4.14 33.37 7.06
C MET A 154 3.24 34.29 6.19
N GLN A 155 3.41 34.22 4.87
CA GLN A 155 2.60 34.98 3.90
C GLN A 155 1.37 34.21 3.41
N GLY A 156 1.18 32.96 3.84
CA GLY A 156 0.10 32.07 3.35
C GLY A 156 0.28 31.61 1.90
N LEU A 157 1.51 31.66 1.38
CA LEU A 157 1.84 31.28 0.00
C LEU A 157 2.32 29.83 -0.13
N TRP A 158 2.56 29.15 0.99
CA TRP A 158 3.03 27.77 1.06
C TRP A 158 2.55 27.14 2.37
N PRO A 159 2.14 25.86 2.38
CA PRO A 159 1.94 25.01 1.22
C PRO A 159 0.75 25.42 0.34
N ASP A 160 0.84 25.09 -0.95
CA ASP A 160 -0.25 25.34 -1.91
C ASP A 160 -1.14 24.10 -2.03
N PHE A 161 -2.48 24.27 -2.02
CA PHE A 161 -3.44 23.16 -2.20
C PHE A 161 -3.29 22.40 -3.52
N ALA A 162 -2.80 23.08 -4.58
CA ALA A 162 -2.53 22.45 -5.86
C ALA A 162 -1.28 21.56 -5.86
N THR A 163 -0.49 21.59 -4.79
CA THR A 163 0.76 20.84 -4.69
C THR A 163 0.49 19.44 -4.18
N PRO A 164 0.91 18.37 -4.90
CA PRO A 164 0.90 17.03 -4.34
C PRO A 164 1.93 16.96 -3.22
N THR A 165 1.47 17.14 -1.99
CA THR A 165 2.27 17.10 -0.77
C THR A 165 2.26 15.70 -0.17
N GLY A 166 3.24 15.42 0.66
CA GLY A 166 3.36 14.18 1.39
C GLY A 166 4.41 13.23 0.85
N SER A 167 4.93 12.40 1.77
CA SER A 167 5.89 11.35 1.46
C SER A 167 5.21 10.25 0.68
N ARG A 168 5.32 10.28 -0.65
CA ARG A 168 4.97 9.14 -1.49
C ARG A 168 6.21 8.27 -1.70
N PRO A 169 6.08 6.95 -1.80
CA PRO A 169 7.17 6.08 -2.23
C PRO A 169 7.80 6.65 -3.52
N GLY A 170 9.13 6.81 -3.55
CA GLY A 170 9.84 7.39 -4.70
C GLY A 170 9.89 8.92 -4.76
N GLY A 171 9.21 9.66 -3.87
CA GLY A 171 9.30 11.13 -3.84
C GLY A 171 10.70 11.64 -3.50
N PRO A 172 11.23 12.69 -4.20
CA PRO A 172 12.54 13.24 -3.93
C PRO A 172 12.58 13.94 -2.58
N ARG A 173 13.68 13.73 -1.84
CA ARG A 173 14.00 14.35 -0.55
C ARG A 173 15.16 15.32 -0.72
N VAL A 174 15.38 16.19 0.27
CA VAL A 174 16.50 17.14 0.28
C VAL A 174 17.84 16.45 0.11
N GLY A 175 18.06 15.34 0.82
CA GLY A 175 19.30 14.56 0.74
C GLY A 175 19.51 13.82 -0.60
N ASP A 176 18.46 13.57 -1.38
CA ASP A 176 18.58 12.92 -2.69
C ASP A 176 19.17 13.86 -3.75
N GLY A 177 18.82 15.14 -3.69
CA GLY A 177 19.36 16.19 -4.55
C GLY A 177 18.50 17.44 -4.53
N LEU A 178 19.15 18.61 -4.41
CA LEU A 178 18.53 19.92 -4.43
C LEU A 178 19.17 20.81 -5.51
N ILE A 179 18.33 21.49 -6.28
CA ILE A 179 18.70 22.49 -7.26
C ILE A 179 17.91 23.77 -6.96
N ARG A 180 18.59 24.90 -6.84
CA ARG A 180 17.98 26.23 -6.67
C ARG A 180 18.02 26.96 -7.98
N LEU A 181 16.88 27.47 -8.42
CA LEU A 181 16.71 28.23 -9.64
C LEU A 181 16.40 29.71 -9.33
N ASP A 182 16.82 30.60 -10.22
CA ASP A 182 16.35 31.98 -10.26
C ASP A 182 14.98 32.15 -10.92
N ALA A 183 14.56 33.40 -11.13
CA ALA A 183 13.29 33.73 -11.77
C ALA A 183 13.23 33.29 -13.24
N GLU A 184 14.33 33.20 -13.92
CA GLU A 184 14.46 32.79 -15.33
C GLU A 184 14.61 31.29 -15.49
N GLY A 185 14.81 30.51 -14.39
CA GLY A 185 15.02 29.06 -14.42
C GLY A 185 16.50 28.68 -14.61
N ILE A 186 17.39 29.62 -14.38
CA ILE A 186 18.84 29.38 -14.38
C ILE A 186 19.26 28.80 -13.03
N VAL A 187 20.12 27.82 -13.03
CA VAL A 187 20.59 27.14 -11.83
C VAL A 187 21.57 28.06 -11.08
N GLN A 188 21.17 28.50 -9.90
CA GLN A 188 22.04 29.29 -8.98
C GLN A 188 22.90 28.38 -8.11
N TYR A 189 22.38 27.20 -7.78
CA TYR A 189 23.05 26.20 -6.97
C TYR A 189 22.53 24.81 -7.27
N ALA A 190 23.41 23.84 -7.29
CA ALA A 190 23.05 22.42 -7.31
C ALA A 190 23.85 21.66 -6.26
N SER A 191 23.16 20.85 -5.43
CA SER A 191 23.83 20.00 -4.46
C SER A 191 24.66 18.92 -5.16
N PRO A 192 25.71 18.36 -4.52
CA PRO A 192 26.52 17.30 -5.11
C PRO A 192 25.70 16.09 -5.59
N ASN A 193 24.65 15.72 -4.83
CA ASN A 193 23.75 14.64 -5.21
C ASN A 193 22.87 15.04 -6.41
N GLY A 194 22.42 16.29 -6.50
CA GLY A 194 21.69 16.81 -7.66
C GLY A 194 22.52 16.80 -8.93
N VAL A 195 23.78 17.23 -8.85
CA VAL A 195 24.73 17.16 -9.99
C VAL A 195 24.98 15.70 -10.38
N SER A 196 25.19 14.80 -9.40
CA SER A 196 25.41 13.38 -9.65
C SER A 196 24.21 12.71 -10.31
N ALA A 197 22.98 13.06 -9.92
CA ALA A 197 21.75 12.55 -10.52
C ALA A 197 21.66 12.94 -12.00
N TYR A 198 21.89 14.22 -12.32
CA TYR A 198 21.88 14.70 -13.71
C TYR A 198 23.04 14.15 -14.56
N ARG A 199 24.22 13.92 -13.95
CA ARG A 199 25.33 13.25 -14.64
C ARG A 199 24.97 11.82 -15.05
N ARG A 200 24.31 11.08 -14.16
CA ARG A 200 23.81 9.72 -14.49
C ARG A 200 22.76 9.71 -15.57
N LEU A 201 21.89 10.72 -15.61
CA LEU A 201 20.89 10.89 -16.69
C LEU A 201 21.56 11.12 -18.07
N GLY A 202 22.87 11.34 -18.10
CA GLY A 202 23.65 11.63 -19.32
C GLY A 202 24.00 13.11 -19.47
N GLY A 203 23.88 13.86 -18.39
CA GLY A 203 24.10 15.30 -18.35
C GLY A 203 25.56 15.72 -18.23
N VAL A 204 25.73 17.00 -17.97
CA VAL A 204 27.00 17.71 -17.90
C VAL A 204 27.61 17.68 -16.51
N ASP A 205 28.90 18.02 -16.42
CA ASP A 205 29.66 18.06 -15.17
C ASP A 205 29.21 19.18 -14.23
N SER A 206 28.68 20.29 -14.75
CA SER A 206 28.14 21.40 -13.97
C SER A 206 26.77 21.84 -14.48
N LEU A 207 25.86 22.07 -13.53
CA LEU A 207 24.53 22.61 -13.78
C LEU A 207 24.47 24.12 -13.55
N GLU A 208 25.34 24.65 -12.69
CA GLU A 208 25.31 26.07 -12.28
C GLU A 208 25.48 27.02 -13.49
N SER A 209 24.76 28.13 -13.47
CA SER A 209 24.68 29.14 -14.52
C SER A 209 24.08 28.67 -15.85
N ARG A 210 23.42 27.52 -15.86
CA ARG A 210 22.72 26.97 -17.04
C ARG A 210 21.20 26.93 -16.81
N SER A 211 20.44 27.00 -17.89
CA SER A 211 19.00 26.75 -17.86
C SER A 211 18.74 25.27 -17.56
N LEU A 212 18.05 24.96 -16.45
CA LEU A 212 17.71 23.59 -16.11
C LEU A 212 16.81 22.95 -17.18
N ALA A 213 15.92 23.77 -17.77
CA ALA A 213 15.03 23.34 -18.85
C ALA A 213 15.82 22.93 -20.11
N GLU A 214 16.79 23.73 -20.52
CA GLU A 214 17.63 23.43 -21.70
C GLU A 214 18.48 22.18 -21.48
N VAL A 215 19.09 22.05 -20.28
CA VAL A 215 19.88 20.87 -19.94
C VAL A 215 19.00 19.63 -19.96
N THR A 216 17.83 19.67 -19.29
CA THR A 216 16.93 18.50 -19.21
C THR A 216 16.39 18.11 -20.59
N THR A 217 15.92 19.10 -21.37
CA THR A 217 15.38 18.86 -22.73
C THR A 217 16.44 18.31 -23.68
N GLY A 218 17.68 18.79 -23.57
CA GLY A 218 18.80 18.32 -24.36
C GLY A 218 19.20 16.86 -24.11
N LEU A 219 18.86 16.33 -22.93
CA LEU A 219 19.10 14.92 -22.56
C LEU A 219 18.02 13.96 -23.10
N LEU A 220 16.83 14.46 -23.39
CA LEU A 220 15.70 13.65 -23.87
C LEU A 220 15.85 13.38 -25.36
N ARG A 221 16.18 12.14 -25.72
CA ARG A 221 16.37 11.69 -27.11
C ARG A 221 15.04 11.52 -27.85
N ASP A 222 13.98 11.14 -27.13
CA ASP A 222 12.67 10.93 -27.71
C ASP A 222 11.67 11.98 -27.18
N ARG A 223 11.37 12.98 -28.01
CA ARG A 223 10.44 14.08 -27.66
C ARG A 223 8.98 13.66 -27.58
N ARG A 224 8.64 12.43 -27.93
CA ARG A 224 7.23 11.95 -28.00
C ARG A 224 6.66 11.52 -26.64
N LEU A 225 7.52 11.31 -25.63
CA LEU A 225 7.15 10.86 -24.29
C LEU A 225 7.39 11.93 -23.20
N VAL A 226 7.46 13.19 -23.58
CA VAL A 226 7.65 14.28 -22.61
C VAL A 226 6.32 14.59 -21.97
N ASP A 227 6.24 14.37 -20.65
CA ASP A 227 5.12 14.83 -19.81
C ASP A 227 4.98 16.36 -19.95
N GLU A 228 3.78 16.84 -20.24
CA GLU A 228 3.49 18.30 -20.34
C GLU A 228 3.89 19.06 -19.08
N ALA A 229 3.84 18.39 -17.92
CA ALA A 229 4.29 18.94 -16.64
C ALA A 229 5.80 19.18 -16.56
N LEU A 230 6.61 18.49 -17.38
CA LEU A 230 8.08 18.61 -17.31
C LEU A 230 8.54 20.05 -17.51
N ALA A 231 8.03 20.75 -18.52
CA ALA A 231 8.39 22.13 -18.78
C ALA A 231 8.11 23.05 -17.59
N LEU A 232 7.02 22.81 -16.87
CA LEU A 232 6.62 23.57 -15.68
C LEU A 232 7.53 23.30 -14.49
N VAL A 233 7.95 22.05 -14.31
CA VAL A 233 8.84 21.61 -13.23
C VAL A 233 10.26 22.12 -13.44
N VAL A 234 10.85 21.89 -14.61
CA VAL A 234 12.25 22.27 -14.86
C VAL A 234 12.47 23.79 -15.00
N THR A 235 11.41 24.56 -15.26
CA THR A 235 11.43 26.02 -15.16
C THR A 235 11.06 26.54 -13.77
N GLY A 236 10.58 25.66 -12.87
CA GLY A 236 10.15 26.03 -11.54
C GLY A 236 8.94 26.97 -11.50
N LYS A 237 8.10 26.97 -12.54
CA LYS A 237 6.96 27.90 -12.66
C LYS A 237 5.74 27.45 -11.87
N MET A 238 5.55 26.14 -11.73
CA MET A 238 4.43 25.58 -10.99
C MET A 238 4.89 24.52 -9.96
N PRO A 239 4.18 24.41 -8.84
CA PRO A 239 4.44 23.37 -7.85
C PRO A 239 3.93 22.03 -8.39
N TRP A 240 4.80 21.26 -9.03
CA TRP A 240 4.43 19.98 -9.62
C TRP A 240 5.54 18.95 -9.47
N ARG A 241 5.21 17.71 -9.80
CA ARG A 241 6.14 16.58 -9.84
C ARG A 241 6.07 15.91 -11.20
N THR A 242 7.23 15.51 -11.72
CA THR A 242 7.34 14.76 -12.97
C THR A 242 8.49 13.77 -12.89
N GLU A 243 8.55 12.86 -13.84
CA GLU A 243 9.68 11.96 -14.02
C GLU A 243 10.29 12.16 -15.39
N VAL A 244 11.60 12.04 -15.45
CA VAL A 244 12.37 12.10 -16.71
C VAL A 244 13.20 10.84 -16.82
N GLU A 245 13.22 10.28 -18.03
CA GLU A 245 14.00 9.10 -18.33
C GLU A 245 14.95 9.38 -19.50
N SER A 246 16.22 9.03 -19.30
CA SER A 246 17.24 9.08 -20.35
C SER A 246 18.34 8.09 -20.06
N ASN A 247 18.89 7.45 -21.09
CA ASN A 247 19.99 6.48 -20.99
C ASN A 247 19.73 5.34 -19.97
N GLY A 248 18.47 4.93 -19.79
CA GLY A 248 18.08 3.89 -18.81
C GLY A 248 18.12 4.36 -17.35
N VAL A 249 18.22 5.66 -17.12
CA VAL A 249 18.14 6.29 -15.78
C VAL A 249 16.84 7.07 -15.69
N SER A 250 16.11 6.88 -14.58
CA SER A 250 14.85 7.58 -14.29
C SER A 250 15.05 8.50 -13.10
N LEU A 251 14.79 9.81 -13.28
CA LEU A 251 14.81 10.80 -12.20
C LEU A 251 13.39 11.29 -11.91
N SER A 252 13.00 11.25 -10.64
CA SER A 252 11.82 11.96 -10.14
C SER A 252 12.23 13.39 -9.78
N LEU A 253 11.49 14.36 -10.31
CA LEU A 253 11.71 15.81 -10.08
C LEU A 253 10.48 16.41 -9.40
N ARG A 254 10.70 17.30 -8.43
CA ARG A 254 9.64 18.07 -7.77
C ARG A 254 10.05 19.53 -7.70
N ALA A 255 9.24 20.43 -8.26
CA ALA A 255 9.45 21.87 -8.17
C ALA A 255 8.60 22.51 -7.06
N ILE A 256 9.16 23.48 -6.38
CA ILE A 256 8.52 24.37 -5.42
C ILE A 256 8.86 25.80 -5.81
N PRO A 257 7.94 26.55 -6.44
CA PRO A 257 8.16 27.94 -6.81
C PRO A 257 8.37 28.80 -5.55
N LEU A 258 9.42 29.61 -5.53
CA LEU A 258 9.67 30.58 -4.48
C LEU A 258 9.00 31.90 -4.85
N ARG A 259 8.14 32.40 -3.94
CA ARG A 259 7.32 33.59 -4.15
C ARG A 259 7.46 34.58 -3.00
N ASP A 260 7.34 35.85 -3.35
CA ASP A 260 7.13 36.93 -2.41
C ASP A 260 5.88 37.72 -2.88
N GLY A 261 4.80 37.59 -2.13
CA GLY A 261 3.50 37.99 -2.59
C GLY A 261 3.11 37.28 -3.91
N LYS A 262 2.78 38.09 -4.93
CA LYS A 262 2.41 37.56 -6.26
C LYS A 262 3.63 37.27 -7.17
N LYS A 263 4.82 37.77 -6.81
CA LYS A 263 6.01 37.68 -7.67
C LYS A 263 6.82 36.44 -7.35
N ARG A 264 7.04 35.59 -8.36
CA ARG A 264 8.00 34.49 -8.27
C ARG A 264 9.41 35.03 -8.48
N TYR A 265 10.36 34.70 -7.60
CA TYR A 265 11.76 35.11 -7.70
C TYR A 265 12.73 33.93 -7.88
N GLY A 266 12.20 32.69 -7.86
CA GLY A 266 13.00 31.49 -8.05
C GLY A 266 12.19 30.22 -7.89
N ALA A 267 12.90 29.10 -7.73
CA ALA A 267 12.29 27.82 -7.38
C ALA A 267 13.31 26.89 -6.70
N LEU A 268 12.80 25.93 -5.94
CA LEU A 268 13.55 24.75 -5.51
C LEU A 268 13.10 23.58 -6.37
N VAL A 269 14.07 22.81 -6.88
CA VAL A 269 13.81 21.55 -7.57
C VAL A 269 14.53 20.45 -6.81
N LEU A 270 13.75 19.53 -6.23
CA LEU A 270 14.25 18.31 -5.63
C LEU A 270 14.34 17.25 -6.71
N CYS A 271 15.39 16.43 -6.70
CA CYS A 271 15.59 15.36 -7.66
C CYS A 271 16.05 14.08 -6.97
N ARG A 272 15.51 12.93 -7.42
CA ARG A 272 15.86 11.61 -6.92
C ARG A 272 15.99 10.63 -8.06
N ASP A 273 17.05 9.83 -8.03
CA ASP A 273 17.18 8.67 -8.90
C ASP A 273 16.23 7.57 -8.42
N VAL A 274 15.29 7.22 -9.27
CA VAL A 274 14.27 6.20 -9.02
C VAL A 274 14.42 4.99 -9.94
N THR A 275 15.55 4.87 -10.63
CA THR A 275 15.83 3.82 -11.62
C THR A 275 15.59 2.42 -11.06
N GLU A 276 16.21 2.11 -9.92
CA GLU A 276 16.05 0.80 -9.28
C GLU A 276 14.63 0.55 -8.77
N LEU A 277 13.96 1.60 -8.28
CA LEU A 277 12.57 1.49 -7.85
C LEU A 277 11.66 1.15 -9.05
N ARG A 278 11.81 1.89 -10.14
CA ARG A 278 11.05 1.64 -11.39
C ARG A 278 11.33 0.28 -12.00
N ARG A 279 12.59 -0.12 -11.99
CA ARG A 279 12.96 -1.46 -12.46
C ARG A 279 12.27 -2.55 -11.67
N ARG A 280 12.26 -2.46 -10.33
CA ARG A 280 11.58 -3.43 -9.47
C ARG A 280 10.07 -3.43 -9.67
N GLU A 281 9.45 -2.25 -9.83
CA GLU A 281 8.02 -2.14 -10.15
C GLU A 281 7.69 -2.83 -11.48
N MET A 282 8.49 -2.59 -12.53
CA MET A 282 8.31 -3.25 -13.84
C MET A 282 8.54 -4.76 -13.77
N GLU A 283 9.52 -5.22 -12.99
CA GLU A 283 9.74 -6.65 -12.77
C GLU A 283 8.55 -7.32 -12.09
N LEU A 284 7.95 -6.67 -11.09
CA LEU A 284 6.73 -7.16 -10.43
C LEU A 284 5.55 -7.23 -11.40
N VAL A 285 5.29 -6.16 -12.16
CA VAL A 285 4.22 -6.12 -13.16
C VAL A 285 4.43 -7.20 -14.23
N SER A 286 5.68 -7.41 -14.69
CA SER A 286 6.01 -8.44 -15.67
C SER A 286 5.79 -9.85 -15.11
N LYS A 287 6.15 -10.10 -13.85
CA LYS A 287 5.89 -11.38 -13.18
C LYS A 287 4.40 -11.66 -13.07
N ASP A 288 3.61 -10.66 -12.67
CA ASP A 288 2.16 -10.79 -12.56
C ASP A 288 1.50 -11.08 -13.93
N ALA A 289 1.98 -10.43 -15.00
CA ALA A 289 1.52 -10.71 -16.36
C ALA A 289 1.86 -12.16 -16.79
N THR A 290 3.06 -12.62 -16.47
CA THR A 290 3.50 -13.99 -16.77
C THR A 290 2.67 -15.02 -16.00
N ILE A 291 2.41 -14.79 -14.72
CA ILE A 291 1.58 -15.68 -13.89
C ILE A 291 0.16 -15.79 -14.49
N ARG A 292 -0.45 -14.66 -14.86
CA ARG A 292 -1.77 -14.64 -15.52
C ARG A 292 -1.76 -15.43 -16.84
N GLU A 293 -0.73 -15.27 -17.66
CA GLU A 293 -0.59 -16.03 -18.90
C GLU A 293 -0.48 -17.53 -18.66
N ILE A 294 0.27 -17.94 -17.63
CA ILE A 294 0.39 -19.37 -17.23
C ILE A 294 -0.99 -19.91 -16.86
N HIS A 295 -1.75 -19.21 -16.01
CA HIS A 295 -3.09 -19.64 -15.63
C HIS A 295 -4.03 -19.76 -16.83
N HIS A 296 -4.02 -18.81 -17.76
CA HIS A 296 -4.78 -18.89 -18.99
C HIS A 296 -4.40 -20.10 -19.86
N ARG A 297 -3.12 -20.39 -19.99
CA ARG A 297 -2.63 -21.55 -20.75
C ARG A 297 -3.02 -22.87 -20.08
N VAL A 298 -2.92 -22.96 -18.75
CA VAL A 298 -3.37 -24.14 -17.99
C VAL A 298 -4.86 -24.36 -18.20
N LYS A 299 -5.72 -23.33 -18.09
CA LYS A 299 -7.14 -23.41 -18.38
C LYS A 299 -7.42 -23.96 -19.78
N ASN A 300 -6.75 -23.41 -20.81
CA ASN A 300 -6.94 -23.84 -22.20
C ASN A 300 -6.54 -25.31 -22.40
N ASN A 301 -5.44 -25.75 -21.79
CA ASN A 301 -5.00 -27.13 -21.83
C ASN A 301 -6.01 -28.07 -21.16
N LEU A 302 -6.53 -27.68 -19.99
CA LEU A 302 -7.55 -28.46 -19.26
C LEU A 302 -8.85 -28.58 -20.05
N GLN A 303 -9.29 -27.50 -20.73
CA GLN A 303 -10.45 -27.53 -21.62
C GLN A 303 -10.24 -28.51 -22.81
N THR A 304 -9.03 -28.54 -23.37
CA THR A 304 -8.67 -29.49 -24.44
C THR A 304 -8.71 -30.92 -23.93
N VAL A 305 -8.16 -31.19 -22.74
CA VAL A 305 -8.21 -32.51 -22.09
C VAL A 305 -9.67 -32.94 -21.84
N ALA A 306 -10.50 -32.03 -21.30
CA ALA A 306 -11.93 -32.31 -21.09
C ALA A 306 -12.67 -32.66 -22.40
N ALA A 307 -12.36 -31.95 -23.51
CA ALA A 307 -12.92 -32.26 -24.82
C ALA A 307 -12.50 -33.64 -25.34
N LEU A 308 -11.23 -34.00 -25.17
CA LEU A 308 -10.72 -35.33 -25.53
C LEU A 308 -11.38 -36.43 -24.70
N LEU A 309 -11.49 -36.26 -23.38
CA LEU A 309 -12.17 -37.21 -22.52
C LEU A 309 -13.66 -37.39 -22.92
N ARG A 310 -14.36 -36.32 -23.26
CA ARG A 310 -15.75 -36.33 -23.77
C ARG A 310 -15.87 -37.12 -25.07
N MET A 311 -14.89 -36.96 -25.96
CA MET A 311 -14.86 -37.72 -27.22
C MET A 311 -14.63 -39.21 -26.98
N GLN A 312 -13.78 -39.56 -26.01
CA GLN A 312 -13.51 -40.95 -25.65
C GLN A 312 -14.74 -41.58 -24.94
N SER A 313 -15.40 -40.89 -24.01
CA SER A 313 -16.62 -41.35 -23.33
C SER A 313 -17.71 -41.74 -24.32
N ARG A 314 -17.92 -40.96 -25.41
CA ARG A 314 -18.90 -41.28 -26.45
C ARG A 314 -18.58 -42.54 -27.27
N ARG A 315 -17.35 -43.00 -27.25
CA ARG A 315 -16.88 -44.21 -27.96
C ARG A 315 -16.83 -45.45 -27.08
N MET A 316 -17.01 -45.28 -25.76
CA MET A 316 -16.99 -46.40 -24.82
C MET A 316 -18.28 -47.20 -24.92
N VAL A 317 -18.12 -48.53 -24.87
CA VAL A 317 -19.25 -49.50 -24.87
C VAL A 317 -19.61 -49.94 -23.44
N SER A 318 -18.65 -49.90 -22.54
CA SER A 318 -18.83 -50.23 -21.14
C SER A 318 -19.40 -49.02 -20.36
N GLU A 319 -20.51 -49.21 -19.65
CA GLU A 319 -21.08 -48.15 -18.80
C GLU A 319 -20.13 -47.75 -17.66
N ASP A 320 -19.44 -48.70 -17.04
CA ASP A 320 -18.44 -48.44 -16.00
C ASP A 320 -17.28 -47.55 -16.54
N GLY A 321 -16.85 -47.85 -17.78
CA GLY A 321 -15.82 -47.02 -18.43
C GLY A 321 -16.29 -45.61 -18.76
N LYS A 322 -17.55 -45.47 -19.16
CA LYS A 322 -18.18 -44.18 -19.44
C LYS A 322 -18.32 -43.33 -18.19
N GLN A 323 -18.81 -43.92 -17.08
CA GLN A 323 -18.88 -43.26 -15.78
C GLN A 323 -17.50 -42.79 -15.28
N GLY A 324 -16.48 -43.63 -15.41
CA GLY A 324 -15.10 -43.25 -15.03
C GLY A 324 -14.56 -42.05 -15.81
N LEU A 325 -14.85 -42.00 -17.13
CA LEU A 325 -14.46 -40.85 -17.97
C LEU A 325 -15.24 -39.57 -17.64
N GLU A 326 -16.53 -39.68 -17.33
CA GLU A 326 -17.38 -38.58 -16.90
C GLU A 326 -16.91 -38.01 -15.57
N GLN A 327 -16.53 -38.87 -14.61
CA GLN A 327 -15.93 -38.44 -13.37
C GLN A 327 -14.59 -37.72 -13.57
N ALA A 328 -13.72 -38.25 -14.47
CA ALA A 328 -12.48 -37.56 -14.84
C ALA A 328 -12.71 -36.19 -15.47
N MET A 329 -13.73 -36.05 -16.33
CA MET A 329 -14.11 -34.74 -16.90
C MET A 329 -14.58 -33.76 -15.84
N ARG A 330 -15.38 -34.17 -14.87
CA ARG A 330 -15.80 -33.31 -13.74
C ARG A 330 -14.61 -32.79 -12.98
N ARG A 331 -13.60 -33.62 -12.66
CA ARG A 331 -12.35 -33.22 -11.98
C ARG A 331 -11.56 -32.20 -12.77
N VAL A 332 -11.38 -32.42 -14.08
CA VAL A 332 -10.69 -31.48 -14.97
C VAL A 332 -11.40 -30.15 -15.03
N ALA A 333 -12.75 -30.14 -15.08
CA ALA A 333 -13.54 -28.90 -15.06
C ALA A 333 -13.38 -28.12 -13.75
N THR A 334 -13.35 -28.82 -12.61
CA THR A 334 -13.10 -28.24 -11.29
C THR A 334 -11.72 -27.55 -11.22
N ILE A 335 -10.67 -28.25 -11.68
CA ILE A 335 -9.32 -27.68 -11.71
C ILE A 335 -9.29 -26.42 -12.61
N ALA A 336 -9.93 -26.46 -13.77
CA ALA A 336 -9.99 -25.34 -14.68
C ALA A 336 -10.69 -24.10 -14.05
N LEU A 337 -11.78 -24.32 -13.30
CA LEU A 337 -12.49 -23.25 -12.61
C LEU A 337 -11.66 -22.61 -11.51
N VAL A 338 -10.93 -23.40 -10.71
CA VAL A 338 -10.02 -22.88 -9.68
C VAL A 338 -8.92 -22.04 -10.31
N HIS A 339 -8.30 -22.52 -11.40
CA HIS A 339 -7.28 -21.76 -12.11
C HIS A 339 -7.81 -20.45 -12.72
N GLU A 340 -9.08 -20.42 -13.14
CA GLU A 340 -9.73 -19.20 -13.63
C GLU A 340 -9.91 -18.16 -12.51
N THR A 341 -10.38 -18.60 -11.34
CA THR A 341 -10.58 -17.72 -10.18
C THR A 341 -9.23 -17.16 -9.68
N LEU A 342 -8.19 -17.99 -9.65
CA LEU A 342 -6.82 -17.57 -9.30
C LEU A 342 -6.24 -16.53 -10.26
N SER A 343 -6.62 -16.60 -11.56
CA SER A 343 -6.14 -15.65 -12.57
C SER A 343 -6.74 -14.25 -12.45
N GLN A 344 -7.88 -14.09 -11.78
CA GLN A 344 -8.61 -12.83 -11.63
C GLN A 344 -8.19 -12.02 -10.38
N GLY A 345 -7.54 -12.65 -9.39
CA GLY A 345 -7.06 -12.01 -8.15
C GLY A 345 -5.60 -11.58 -8.24
N LEU A 346 -5.30 -10.34 -7.81
CA LEU A 346 -3.94 -9.81 -7.61
C LEU A 346 -3.28 -10.35 -6.33
N SER A 347 -3.99 -11.16 -5.53
CA SER A 347 -3.51 -11.70 -4.25
C SER A 347 -3.18 -13.18 -4.34
N GLN A 348 -2.20 -13.62 -3.59
CA GLN A 348 -1.85 -15.04 -3.40
C GLN A 348 -2.95 -15.83 -2.64
N SER A 349 -4.01 -15.17 -2.18
CA SER A 349 -5.15 -15.77 -1.52
C SER A 349 -6.42 -15.57 -2.35
N VAL A 350 -7.24 -16.63 -2.40
CA VAL A 350 -8.54 -16.67 -3.09
C VAL A 350 -9.63 -16.47 -2.06
N ASP A 351 -10.65 -15.66 -2.37
CA ASP A 351 -11.91 -15.72 -1.65
C ASP A 351 -12.58 -17.08 -1.96
N PHE A 352 -12.36 -18.03 -1.04
CA PHE A 352 -12.81 -19.41 -1.24
C PHE A 352 -14.32 -19.52 -1.08
N ASP A 353 -14.97 -18.62 -0.37
CA ASP A 353 -16.41 -18.60 -0.19
C ASP A 353 -17.12 -18.36 -1.53
N GLU A 354 -16.67 -17.39 -2.34
CA GLU A 354 -17.23 -17.13 -3.67
C GLU A 354 -17.01 -18.32 -4.64
N LEU A 355 -15.80 -18.89 -4.61
CA LEU A 355 -15.46 -20.04 -5.43
C LEU A 355 -16.36 -21.24 -5.13
N ILE A 356 -16.50 -21.57 -3.84
CA ILE A 356 -17.21 -22.77 -3.42
C ILE A 356 -18.74 -22.64 -3.61
N ASP A 357 -19.31 -21.46 -3.45
CA ASP A 357 -20.72 -21.19 -3.68
C ASP A 357 -21.15 -21.52 -5.10
N ARG A 358 -20.32 -21.19 -6.07
CA ARG A 358 -20.56 -21.49 -7.48
C ARG A 358 -20.39 -22.99 -7.76
N GLN A 359 -19.34 -23.58 -7.20
CA GLN A 359 -18.96 -24.96 -7.45
C GLN A 359 -19.93 -25.96 -6.80
N PHE A 360 -20.32 -25.68 -5.56
CA PHE A 360 -21.22 -26.53 -4.78
C PHE A 360 -22.57 -26.71 -5.45
N ARG A 361 -23.17 -25.62 -5.95
CA ARG A 361 -24.43 -25.67 -6.70
C ARG A 361 -24.30 -26.48 -8.00
N LEU A 362 -23.25 -26.24 -8.77
CA LEU A 362 -23.01 -26.98 -10.02
C LEU A 362 -22.76 -28.46 -9.79
N ALA A 363 -22.05 -28.84 -8.72
CA ALA A 363 -21.79 -30.24 -8.41
C ALA A 363 -23.07 -31.01 -8.07
N ALA A 364 -23.96 -30.38 -7.31
CA ALA A 364 -25.26 -30.97 -6.98
C ALA A 364 -26.19 -31.11 -8.20
N GLU A 365 -26.26 -30.09 -9.07
CA GLU A 365 -27.07 -30.13 -10.30
C GLU A 365 -26.60 -31.19 -11.31
N VAL A 366 -25.29 -31.38 -11.46
CA VAL A 366 -24.72 -32.32 -12.43
C VAL A 366 -24.84 -33.79 -11.96
N ALA A 367 -24.75 -33.99 -10.64
CA ALA A 367 -24.79 -35.35 -10.07
C ALA A 367 -26.18 -35.97 -10.05
N SER A 368 -27.29 -35.21 -10.25
CA SER A 368 -28.65 -35.68 -10.12
C SER A 368 -29.57 -35.37 -11.32
N PRO A 369 -29.40 -35.95 -12.49
CA PRO A 369 -30.32 -35.74 -13.62
C PRO A 369 -31.73 -36.25 -13.31
N GLY A 370 -32.67 -35.33 -13.08
CA GLY A 370 -34.09 -35.63 -12.85
C GLY A 370 -34.53 -35.78 -11.38
N GLN A 371 -33.66 -35.41 -10.43
CA GLN A 371 -33.90 -35.46 -8.99
C GLN A 371 -33.81 -34.04 -8.42
N VAL A 372 -34.55 -33.73 -7.36
CA VAL A 372 -34.46 -32.43 -6.67
C VAL A 372 -33.48 -32.55 -5.50
N VAL A 373 -32.28 -31.93 -5.66
CA VAL A 373 -31.28 -31.83 -4.60
C VAL A 373 -31.25 -30.41 -4.05
N HIS A 374 -31.60 -30.26 -2.78
CA HIS A 374 -31.46 -28.99 -2.07
C HIS A 374 -30.02 -28.82 -1.57
N THR A 375 -29.44 -27.65 -1.79
CA THR A 375 -28.08 -27.32 -1.33
C THR A 375 -28.12 -26.25 -0.27
N GLU A 376 -27.52 -26.50 0.89
CA GLU A 376 -27.41 -25.55 1.98
C GLU A 376 -25.95 -25.29 2.35
N ARG A 377 -25.55 -24.02 2.42
CA ARG A 377 -24.21 -23.64 2.86
C ARG A 377 -24.29 -22.73 4.07
N SER A 378 -23.41 -22.98 5.06
CA SER A 378 -23.28 -22.12 6.26
C SER A 378 -21.83 -22.00 6.71
N GLY A 379 -21.54 -20.93 7.48
CA GLY A 379 -20.20 -20.59 7.92
C GLY A 379 -19.36 -19.93 6.83
N SER A 380 -18.04 -19.84 7.03
CA SER A 380 -17.11 -19.20 6.12
C SER A 380 -15.76 -19.92 6.07
N PHE A 381 -15.23 -20.06 4.86
CA PHE A 381 -13.87 -20.51 4.59
C PHE A 381 -12.86 -19.35 4.65
N GLY A 382 -13.31 -18.15 4.27
CA GLY A 382 -12.48 -16.96 4.12
C GLY A 382 -11.43 -17.09 3.01
N GLY A 383 -10.45 -16.20 3.01
CA GLY A 383 -9.33 -16.25 2.07
C GLY A 383 -8.44 -17.47 2.31
N LEU A 384 -8.17 -18.27 1.26
CA LEU A 384 -7.26 -19.41 1.31
C LEU A 384 -6.11 -19.23 0.30
N PRO A 385 -4.87 -19.65 0.65
CA PRO A 385 -3.80 -19.75 -0.32
C PRO A 385 -4.18 -20.68 -1.48
N SER A 386 -3.71 -20.37 -2.68
CA SER A 386 -3.98 -21.17 -3.88
C SER A 386 -3.58 -22.64 -3.74
N GLU A 387 -2.54 -22.89 -2.97
CA GLU A 387 -2.02 -24.24 -2.65
C GLU A 387 -3.03 -25.10 -1.86
N LEU A 388 -3.85 -24.47 -1.01
CA LEU A 388 -4.92 -25.14 -0.26
C LEU A 388 -6.25 -25.11 -1.01
N ALA A 389 -6.53 -24.04 -1.74
CA ALA A 389 -7.81 -23.85 -2.44
C ALA A 389 -8.06 -24.93 -3.50
N THR A 390 -7.04 -25.29 -4.30
CA THR A 390 -7.18 -26.30 -5.35
C THR A 390 -7.49 -27.69 -4.81
N PRO A 391 -6.69 -28.28 -3.91
CA PRO A 391 -6.99 -29.61 -3.39
C PRO A 391 -8.28 -29.65 -2.56
N LEU A 392 -8.58 -28.59 -1.80
CA LEU A 392 -9.82 -28.50 -1.02
C LEU A 392 -11.06 -28.46 -1.92
N SER A 393 -11.04 -27.70 -3.01
CA SER A 393 -12.12 -27.69 -4.01
C SER A 393 -12.39 -29.07 -4.61
N LEU A 394 -11.33 -29.80 -4.95
CA LEU A 394 -11.47 -31.16 -5.47
C LEU A 394 -12.07 -32.11 -4.43
N VAL A 395 -11.62 -32.04 -3.18
CA VAL A 395 -12.14 -32.83 -2.08
C VAL A 395 -13.64 -32.56 -1.87
N ILE A 396 -14.03 -31.28 -1.77
CA ILE A 396 -15.44 -30.91 -1.57
C ILE A 396 -16.30 -31.40 -2.76
N ASN A 397 -15.83 -31.21 -4.00
CA ASN A 397 -16.56 -31.67 -5.18
C ASN A 397 -16.78 -33.18 -5.18
N GLU A 398 -15.76 -33.98 -4.85
CA GLU A 398 -15.91 -35.45 -4.74
C GLU A 398 -16.82 -35.85 -3.61
N LEU A 399 -16.77 -35.17 -2.45
CA LEU A 399 -17.66 -35.47 -1.32
C LEU A 399 -19.10 -35.12 -1.62
N VAL A 400 -19.38 -34.00 -2.27
CA VAL A 400 -20.72 -33.59 -2.71
C VAL A 400 -21.26 -34.57 -3.76
N SER A 401 -20.46 -34.94 -4.77
CA SER A 401 -20.86 -35.95 -5.77
C SER A 401 -21.21 -37.30 -5.10
N ASN A 402 -20.40 -37.73 -4.14
CA ASN A 402 -20.65 -38.94 -3.38
C ASN A 402 -21.92 -38.85 -2.52
N ALA A 403 -22.19 -37.73 -1.90
CA ALA A 403 -23.39 -37.47 -1.12
C ALA A 403 -24.66 -37.61 -2.01
N VAL A 404 -24.64 -37.03 -3.21
CA VAL A 404 -25.75 -37.11 -4.16
C VAL A 404 -25.88 -38.54 -4.75
N GLU A 405 -24.78 -39.07 -5.33
CA GLU A 405 -24.84 -40.36 -6.07
C GLU A 405 -25.04 -41.55 -5.14
N HIS A 406 -24.45 -41.54 -3.96
CA HIS A 406 -24.43 -42.68 -3.03
C HIS A 406 -25.25 -42.49 -1.75
N GLY A 407 -25.30 -41.24 -1.23
CA GLY A 407 -26.07 -40.85 -0.06
C GLY A 407 -27.55 -40.81 -0.38
N LEU A 408 -27.96 -39.92 -1.27
CA LEU A 408 -29.34 -39.72 -1.68
C LEU A 408 -29.81 -40.80 -2.65
N GLY A 409 -28.95 -41.29 -3.56
CA GLY A 409 -29.29 -42.24 -4.59
C GLY A 409 -30.27 -41.65 -5.60
N GLU A 410 -31.50 -42.26 -5.72
CA GLU A 410 -32.56 -41.76 -6.62
C GLU A 410 -33.64 -40.94 -5.87
N GLN A 411 -33.43 -40.60 -4.60
CA GLN A 411 -34.38 -39.87 -3.76
C GLN A 411 -34.07 -38.40 -3.70
N ASP A 412 -35.10 -37.55 -3.64
CA ASP A 412 -34.94 -36.14 -3.32
C ASP A 412 -34.36 -35.98 -1.91
N GLY A 413 -33.47 -34.99 -1.73
CA GLY A 413 -32.85 -34.80 -0.43
C GLY A 413 -32.02 -33.53 -0.37
N THR A 414 -31.29 -33.34 0.74
CA THR A 414 -30.48 -32.16 1.02
C THR A 414 -29.03 -32.56 1.20
N VAL A 415 -28.15 -31.80 0.55
CA VAL A 415 -26.71 -31.82 0.81
C VAL A 415 -26.31 -30.50 1.41
N SER A 416 -25.68 -30.53 2.58
CA SER A 416 -25.22 -29.33 3.28
C SER A 416 -23.70 -29.27 3.38
N LEU A 417 -23.18 -28.03 3.37
CA LEU A 417 -21.77 -27.73 3.50
C LEU A 417 -21.58 -26.69 4.60
N HIS A 418 -20.89 -27.07 5.66
CA HIS A 418 -20.61 -26.18 6.79
C HIS A 418 -19.13 -25.98 6.99
N ALA A 419 -18.67 -24.72 7.14
CA ALA A 419 -17.26 -24.39 7.35
C ALA A 419 -17.06 -23.46 8.54
N VAL A 420 -16.10 -23.81 9.42
CA VAL A 420 -15.75 -23.00 10.59
C VAL A 420 -14.25 -22.94 10.76
N ARG A 421 -13.71 -21.71 10.88
CA ARG A 421 -12.34 -21.49 11.32
C ARG A 421 -12.27 -21.48 12.85
N ARG A 422 -11.27 -22.15 13.39
CA ARG A 422 -11.00 -22.21 14.83
C ARG A 422 -9.53 -21.96 15.10
N THR A 423 -9.25 -21.19 16.13
CA THR A 423 -7.90 -21.09 16.68
C THR A 423 -7.80 -22.07 17.85
N ILE A 424 -6.88 -23.03 17.80
CA ILE A 424 -6.64 -23.96 18.90
C ILE A 424 -5.70 -23.35 19.93
N ALA A 425 -5.54 -24.02 21.09
CA ALA A 425 -4.85 -23.48 22.26
C ALA A 425 -3.36 -23.15 22.04
N ASP A 426 -2.72 -23.69 21.03
CA ASP A 426 -1.34 -23.41 20.61
C ASP A 426 -1.21 -22.20 19.65
N GLY A 427 -2.33 -21.53 19.32
CA GLY A 427 -2.38 -20.40 18.40
C GLY A 427 -2.50 -20.79 16.92
N THR A 428 -2.56 -22.08 16.59
CA THR A 428 -2.71 -22.55 15.22
C THR A 428 -4.15 -22.38 14.74
N GLU A 429 -4.35 -21.80 13.56
CA GLU A 429 -5.66 -21.76 12.90
C GLU A 429 -5.96 -23.09 12.20
N ARG A 430 -7.18 -23.58 12.39
CA ARG A 430 -7.70 -24.77 11.71
C ARG A 430 -9.03 -24.46 11.04
N LEU A 431 -9.25 -25.10 9.90
CA LEU A 431 -10.50 -25.06 9.16
C LEU A 431 -11.19 -26.42 9.32
N ARG A 432 -12.36 -26.42 9.96
CA ARG A 432 -13.27 -27.58 10.00
C ARG A 432 -14.32 -27.43 8.91
N VAL A 433 -14.44 -28.43 8.06
CA VAL A 433 -15.44 -28.48 7.00
C VAL A 433 -16.27 -29.74 7.20
N VAL A 434 -17.60 -29.63 7.13
CA VAL A 434 -18.53 -30.77 7.22
C VAL A 434 -19.38 -30.77 5.96
N VAL A 435 -19.37 -31.90 5.26
CA VAL A 435 -20.29 -32.21 4.15
C VAL A 435 -21.26 -33.23 4.65
N SER A 436 -22.56 -32.89 4.65
CA SER A 436 -23.63 -33.75 5.18
C SER A 436 -24.68 -34.06 4.12
N ASP A 437 -25.19 -35.27 4.10
CA ASP A 437 -26.39 -35.66 3.36
C ASP A 437 -27.47 -36.19 4.31
N ASP A 438 -28.75 -36.11 3.92
CA ASP A 438 -29.89 -36.65 4.65
C ASP A 438 -30.38 -38.00 4.09
N GLY A 439 -29.52 -38.69 3.33
CA GLY A 439 -29.83 -39.92 2.62
C GLY A 439 -29.79 -41.20 3.46
N ARG A 440 -29.35 -42.29 2.85
CA ARG A 440 -29.41 -43.66 3.42
C ARG A 440 -28.45 -43.94 4.57
N GLY A 441 -27.49 -43.02 4.79
CA GLY A 441 -26.46 -43.15 5.82
C GLY A 441 -25.39 -44.21 5.54
N LEU A 442 -24.52 -44.38 6.54
CA LEU A 442 -23.43 -45.36 6.49
C LEU A 442 -24.02 -46.78 6.67
N GLY A 443 -23.99 -47.59 5.61
CA GLY A 443 -24.39 -49.01 5.70
C GLY A 443 -23.45 -49.81 6.62
N SER A 444 -23.94 -50.97 7.09
CA SER A 444 -23.15 -51.85 7.97
C SER A 444 -22.02 -52.65 7.26
N GLU A 445 -21.96 -52.60 5.94
CA GLU A 445 -20.89 -53.25 5.17
C GLU A 445 -19.66 -52.38 4.99
N PRO A 446 -18.45 -52.97 5.04
CA PRO A 446 -17.23 -52.22 4.79
C PRO A 446 -17.24 -51.63 3.36
N ARG A 447 -17.21 -50.30 3.26
CA ARG A 447 -17.16 -49.58 1.98
C ARG A 447 -15.92 -50.02 1.20
N LYS A 448 -16.12 -50.57 -0.01
CA LYS A 448 -15.00 -50.66 -0.97
C LYS A 448 -14.62 -49.25 -1.37
N ASP A 449 -13.38 -48.84 -1.03
CA ASP A 449 -12.85 -47.56 -1.42
C ASP A 449 -12.80 -47.48 -2.95
N GLY A 450 -13.78 -46.82 -3.53
CA GLY A 450 -13.75 -46.43 -4.94
C GLY A 450 -12.60 -45.42 -5.21
N LEU A 451 -12.24 -45.25 -6.47
CA LEU A 451 -11.15 -44.36 -6.89
C LEU A 451 -11.33 -42.93 -6.33
N GLY A 452 -12.58 -42.42 -6.22
CA GLY A 452 -12.87 -41.09 -5.67
C GLY A 452 -12.46 -40.95 -4.21
N LEU A 453 -12.80 -41.91 -3.36
CA LEU A 453 -12.44 -41.89 -1.94
C LEU A 453 -10.92 -42.02 -1.71
N GLN A 454 -10.21 -42.78 -2.54
CA GLN A 454 -8.76 -42.87 -2.49
C GLN A 454 -8.11 -41.51 -2.80
N ILE A 455 -8.63 -40.78 -3.80
CA ILE A 455 -8.15 -39.43 -4.13
C ILE A 455 -8.43 -38.44 -2.99
N VAL A 456 -9.65 -38.46 -2.42
CA VAL A 456 -10.00 -37.61 -1.28
C VAL A 456 -9.06 -37.86 -0.10
N ARG A 457 -8.80 -39.12 0.28
CA ARG A 457 -7.86 -39.46 1.36
C ARG A 457 -6.47 -38.95 1.06
N THR A 458 -5.97 -39.19 -0.16
CA THR A 458 -4.64 -38.72 -0.58
C THR A 458 -4.51 -37.22 -0.51
N LEU A 459 -5.48 -36.48 -1.06
CA LEU A 459 -5.44 -35.00 -1.04
C LEU A 459 -5.50 -34.46 0.39
N VAL A 460 -6.39 -35.02 1.23
CA VAL A 460 -6.54 -34.54 2.62
C VAL A 460 -5.30 -34.83 3.44
N THR A 461 -4.70 -36.02 3.32
CA THR A 461 -3.54 -36.39 4.15
C THR A 461 -2.22 -35.85 3.62
N SER A 462 -2.01 -35.86 2.29
CA SER A 462 -0.71 -35.52 1.69
C SER A 462 -0.59 -34.03 1.32
N GLU A 463 -1.67 -33.42 0.79
CA GLU A 463 -1.63 -32.05 0.29
C GLU A 463 -2.16 -31.04 1.32
N LEU A 464 -3.31 -31.36 1.97
CA LEU A 464 -3.92 -30.52 2.96
C LEU A 464 -3.40 -30.76 4.39
N ALA A 465 -2.59 -31.80 4.60
CA ALA A 465 -2.05 -32.20 5.91
C ALA A 465 -3.11 -32.30 7.02
N GLY A 466 -4.34 -32.68 6.64
CA GLY A 466 -5.51 -32.74 7.50
C GLY A 466 -5.96 -34.16 7.82
N THR A 467 -7.11 -34.25 8.49
CA THR A 467 -7.80 -35.49 8.79
C THR A 467 -9.19 -35.50 8.15
N ILE A 468 -9.70 -36.70 7.88
CA ILE A 468 -11.02 -36.93 7.36
C ILE A 468 -11.70 -38.07 8.14
N GLU A 469 -12.91 -37.81 8.61
CA GLU A 469 -13.71 -38.75 9.41
C GLU A 469 -15.13 -38.86 8.82
N TRP A 470 -15.77 -40.04 8.95
CA TRP A 470 -17.13 -40.27 8.53
C TRP A 470 -17.96 -40.64 9.77
N GLU A 471 -19.03 -39.92 9.99
CA GLU A 471 -19.94 -40.11 11.10
C GLU A 471 -21.37 -40.29 10.60
N PRO A 472 -22.21 -41.03 11.32
CA PRO A 472 -23.67 -41.05 11.04
C PRO A 472 -24.24 -39.64 11.19
N GLY A 473 -25.04 -39.19 10.22
CA GLY A 473 -25.71 -37.88 10.28
C GLY A 473 -26.61 -37.74 11.50
N THR A 474 -26.79 -36.51 11.97
CA THR A 474 -27.53 -36.23 13.22
C THR A 474 -28.99 -36.71 13.20
N HIS A 475 -29.66 -36.73 12.05
CA HIS A 475 -31.06 -37.19 11.90
C HIS A 475 -31.16 -38.39 10.96
N SER A 476 -30.42 -38.38 9.87
CA SER A 476 -30.29 -39.43 8.85
C SER A 476 -29.05 -39.13 8.02
N GLY A 477 -28.62 -40.03 7.13
CA GLY A 477 -27.53 -39.76 6.19
C GLY A 477 -26.14 -39.87 6.79
N THR A 478 -25.19 -39.18 6.21
CA THR A 478 -23.75 -39.22 6.54
C THR A 478 -23.18 -37.85 6.71
N ASP A 479 -22.35 -37.64 7.74
CA ASP A 479 -21.50 -36.49 7.93
C ASP A 479 -20.06 -36.85 7.60
N VAL A 480 -19.42 -36.11 6.68
CA VAL A 480 -18.01 -36.23 6.37
C VAL A 480 -17.30 -34.98 6.91
N ILE A 481 -16.39 -35.19 7.84
CA ILE A 481 -15.74 -34.15 8.60
C ILE A 481 -14.27 -34.04 8.15
N LEU A 482 -13.89 -32.89 7.70
CA LEU A 482 -12.51 -32.53 7.41
C LEU A 482 -11.97 -31.58 8.50
N ASP A 483 -10.76 -31.79 8.96
CA ASP A 483 -10.08 -30.88 9.88
C ASP A 483 -8.68 -30.59 9.35
N LEU A 484 -8.47 -29.34 8.91
CA LEU A 484 -7.33 -28.91 8.12
C LEU A 484 -6.53 -27.83 8.86
N PRO A 485 -5.20 -27.93 8.95
CA PRO A 485 -4.39 -26.83 9.48
C PRO A 485 -4.31 -25.71 8.44
N LEU A 486 -4.58 -24.47 8.85
CA LEU A 486 -4.30 -23.27 8.06
C LEU A 486 -2.89 -22.80 8.44
N ARG A 487 -1.91 -23.08 7.57
CA ARG A 487 -0.55 -22.58 7.77
C ARG A 487 -0.56 -21.07 7.48
N SER A 488 -0.12 -20.29 8.48
CA SER A 488 0.11 -18.83 8.34
C SER A 488 1.29 -18.55 7.41
#